data_8b6ae0b17d118d4b39985d9ebfb0e14e
#
_entry.id   8b6ae0b17d118d4b39985d9ebfb0e14e
#
_cell.length_a   1.000
_cell.length_b   1.000
_cell.length_c   1.000
_cell.angle_alpha   90.00
_cell.angle_beta   90.00
_cell.angle_gamma   90.00
#
_symmetry.space_group_name_H-M   'P 1'
#
loop_
_entity.id
_entity.type
_entity.pdbx_description
1 polymer ?
#
loop_
_entity_poly.entity_id
_entity_poly.type
_entity_poly.pdbx_seq_one_letter_code
_entity_poly.pdbx_strand_id
1 'polypeptide(L)'
;MSVFILAVGIGLIFFYVVAQKTIDSSSQERMKTNVARQSEHLRTILNIHYSYLEGVAEKIAESNELMNEENKEVLTVFQKNTSLDRLALIDPEGNAYYDNGVEKNVSHRRYFKEGISGNRTLSDPLESSVDQETRVVLGVPVFHEDEVIGILCGSCNVGELSQMLFDDLFSGNGYSLIVTKEGKIVAHTGEPVDHKLSYGEDIFTFYNSKTTREGHSISEVKQNFAMGEDGLVRLSGYADGSDRYLAYAPLGINDWMICYVASVTVAQQSYAFVEKYEMVFLGCFGILVCLLILYIIRKNRQKTEAILHSA
;
A
#
# COMPACT_ATOMS: atom_id res chain seq x y z
N MET A 1 13.28 21.80 -48.48
CA MET A 1 13.01 22.52 -47.23
C MET A 1 11.81 21.98 -46.48
N SER A 2 10.66 21.81 -47.13
CA SER A 2 9.42 21.28 -46.51
C SER A 2 9.62 19.89 -45.89
N VAL A 3 10.34 18.99 -46.56
CA VAL A 3 10.62 17.62 -46.07
C VAL A 3 11.47 17.65 -44.76
N PHE A 4 12.44 18.56 -44.66
CA PHE A 4 13.26 18.72 -43.50
C PHE A 4 12.45 19.23 -42.29
N ILE A 5 11.60 20.23 -42.46
CA ILE A 5 10.73 20.77 -41.43
C ILE A 5 9.77 19.68 -40.92
N LEU A 6 9.19 18.91 -41.87
CA LEU A 6 8.32 17.78 -41.53
C LEU A 6 9.04 16.71 -40.73
N ALA A 7 10.26 16.34 -41.12
CA ALA A 7 11.07 15.33 -40.41
C ALA A 7 11.41 15.77 -38.98
N VAL A 8 11.77 17.05 -38.80
CA VAL A 8 12.04 17.64 -37.50
C VAL A 8 10.77 17.65 -36.63
N GLY A 9 9.62 18.05 -37.18
CA GLY A 9 8.34 18.03 -36.47
C GLY A 9 7.94 16.63 -36.03
N ILE A 10 8.10 15.62 -36.87
CA ILE A 10 7.86 14.20 -36.51
C ILE A 10 8.82 13.76 -35.40
N GLY A 11 10.10 14.12 -35.49
CA GLY A 11 11.10 13.79 -34.47
C GLY A 11 10.78 14.38 -33.09
N LEU A 12 10.30 15.62 -33.03
CA LEU A 12 9.88 16.27 -31.79
C LEU A 12 8.63 15.62 -31.19
N ILE A 13 7.62 15.29 -32.02
CA ILE A 13 6.43 14.58 -31.57
C ILE A 13 6.81 13.19 -31.04
N PHE A 14 7.66 12.46 -31.75
CA PHE A 14 8.14 11.15 -31.33
C PHE A 14 8.88 11.24 -29.99
N PHE A 15 9.79 12.19 -29.84
CA PHE A 15 10.51 12.42 -28.59
C PHE A 15 9.54 12.69 -27.43
N TYR A 16 8.57 13.59 -27.61
CA TYR A 16 7.55 13.89 -26.61
C TYR A 16 6.77 12.64 -26.18
N VAL A 17 6.30 11.85 -27.15
CA VAL A 17 5.52 10.63 -26.86
C VAL A 17 6.38 9.61 -26.09
N VAL A 18 7.64 9.44 -26.46
CA VAL A 18 8.57 8.53 -25.75
C VAL A 18 8.84 9.01 -24.35
N ALA A 19 9.08 10.31 -24.15
CA ALA A 19 9.32 10.87 -22.81
C ALA A 19 8.10 10.69 -21.89
N GLN A 20 6.90 10.99 -22.37
CA GLN A 20 5.66 10.79 -21.60
C GLN A 20 5.44 9.32 -21.22
N LYS A 21 5.68 8.41 -22.17
CA LYS A 21 5.60 6.96 -21.89
C LYS A 21 6.63 6.53 -20.86
N THR A 22 7.84 7.07 -20.89
CA THR A 22 8.90 6.76 -19.92
C THR A 22 8.52 7.27 -18.52
N ILE A 23 7.98 8.49 -18.41
CA ILE A 23 7.52 9.08 -17.15
C ILE A 23 6.39 8.21 -16.57
N ASP A 24 5.41 7.82 -17.38
CA ASP A 24 4.30 6.98 -16.94
C ASP A 24 4.79 5.60 -16.44
N SER A 25 5.61 4.91 -17.22
CA SER A 25 6.20 3.62 -16.86
C SER A 25 7.03 3.70 -15.57
N SER A 26 7.86 4.76 -15.43
CA SER A 26 8.68 4.96 -14.22
C SER A 26 7.82 5.27 -13.00
N SER A 27 6.70 5.98 -13.17
CA SER A 27 5.74 6.27 -12.10
C SER A 27 5.01 5.02 -11.65
N GLN A 28 4.60 4.16 -12.58
CA GLN A 28 3.98 2.86 -12.28
C GLN A 28 4.93 1.95 -11.51
N GLU A 29 6.18 1.82 -11.96
CA GLU A 29 7.20 1.01 -11.29
C GLU A 29 7.49 1.52 -9.86
N ARG A 30 7.54 2.84 -9.70
CA ARG A 30 7.68 3.45 -8.38
C ARG A 30 6.49 3.15 -7.47
N MET A 31 5.27 3.18 -7.98
CA MET A 31 4.06 2.82 -7.22
C MET A 31 4.13 1.37 -6.75
N LYS A 32 4.50 0.42 -7.62
CA LYS A 32 4.70 -0.99 -7.26
C LYS A 32 5.78 -1.17 -6.21
N THR A 33 6.95 -0.56 -6.41
CA THR A 33 8.05 -0.62 -5.45
C THR A 33 7.65 -0.07 -4.08
N ASN A 34 6.88 1.01 -4.05
CA ASN A 34 6.43 1.62 -2.81
C ASN A 34 5.44 0.72 -2.06
N VAL A 35 4.45 0.14 -2.73
CA VAL A 35 3.49 -0.75 -2.07
C VAL A 35 4.17 -2.02 -1.55
N ALA A 36 5.13 -2.59 -2.29
CA ALA A 36 5.91 -3.72 -1.84
C ALA A 36 6.76 -3.38 -0.60
N ARG A 37 7.39 -2.21 -0.58
CA ARG A 37 8.15 -1.72 0.59
C ARG A 37 7.26 -1.52 1.81
N GLN A 38 6.06 -0.99 1.63
CA GLN A 38 5.10 -0.84 2.73
C GLN A 38 4.62 -2.19 3.26
N SER A 39 4.39 -3.15 2.38
CA SER A 39 4.08 -4.52 2.79
C SER A 39 5.19 -5.10 3.67
N GLU A 40 6.45 -4.96 3.27
CA GLU A 40 7.60 -5.43 4.04
C GLU A 40 7.75 -4.69 5.37
N HIS A 41 7.50 -3.38 5.39
CA HIS A 41 7.54 -2.57 6.61
C HIS A 41 6.49 -3.03 7.63
N LEU A 42 5.24 -3.18 7.19
CA LEU A 42 4.16 -3.65 8.06
C LEU A 42 4.43 -5.07 8.56
N ARG A 43 4.90 -5.96 7.69
CA ARG A 43 5.30 -7.31 8.09
C ARG A 43 6.38 -7.29 9.16
N THR A 44 7.35 -6.39 9.05
CA THR A 44 8.41 -6.21 10.04
C THR A 44 7.83 -5.76 11.39
N ILE A 45 6.91 -4.78 11.40
CA ILE A 45 6.25 -4.31 12.62
C ILE A 45 5.47 -5.46 13.29
N LEU A 46 4.67 -6.20 12.52
CA LEU A 46 3.92 -7.33 13.05
C LEU A 46 4.85 -8.42 13.64
N ASN A 47 5.97 -8.72 12.97
CA ASN A 47 6.97 -9.65 13.48
C ASN A 47 7.63 -9.17 14.78
N ILE A 48 7.86 -7.86 14.93
CA ILE A 48 8.35 -7.29 16.20
C ILE A 48 7.34 -7.53 17.31
N HIS A 49 6.06 -7.32 17.07
CA HIS A 49 5.00 -7.61 18.06
C HIS A 49 4.92 -9.10 18.40
N TYR A 50 5.03 -10.00 17.42
CA TYR A 50 5.09 -11.43 17.67
C TYR A 50 6.30 -11.79 18.53
N SER A 51 7.50 -11.31 18.20
CA SER A 51 8.71 -11.61 18.98
C SER A 51 8.60 -11.08 20.42
N TYR A 52 7.95 -9.93 20.60
CA TYR A 52 7.67 -9.40 21.93
C TYR A 52 6.71 -10.31 22.72
N LEU A 53 5.59 -10.71 22.09
CA LEU A 53 4.63 -11.63 22.72
C LEU A 53 5.27 -12.99 23.05
N GLU A 54 6.10 -13.52 22.17
CA GLU A 54 6.82 -14.78 22.38
C GLU A 54 7.76 -14.71 23.59
N GLY A 55 8.53 -13.61 23.72
CA GLY A 55 9.38 -13.43 24.90
C GLY A 55 8.58 -13.36 26.21
N VAL A 56 7.38 -12.78 26.17
CA VAL A 56 6.46 -12.78 27.32
C VAL A 56 5.87 -14.18 27.56
N ALA A 57 5.49 -14.89 26.49
CA ALA A 57 4.97 -16.25 26.58
C ALA A 57 6.00 -17.22 27.17
N GLU A 58 7.27 -17.12 26.80
CA GLU A 58 8.37 -17.88 27.39
C GLU A 58 8.49 -17.61 28.90
N LYS A 59 8.39 -16.34 29.31
CA LYS A 59 8.41 -15.99 30.74
C LYS A 59 7.23 -16.57 31.52
N ILE A 60 6.02 -16.53 30.95
CA ILE A 60 4.81 -17.11 31.52
C ILE A 60 4.94 -18.63 31.65
N ALA A 61 5.55 -19.29 30.69
CA ALA A 61 5.75 -20.73 30.63
C ALA A 61 6.75 -21.28 31.67
N GLU A 62 7.53 -20.42 32.32
CA GLU A 62 8.41 -20.85 33.46
C GLU A 62 7.59 -21.42 34.64
N SER A 63 6.32 -21.06 34.73
CA SER A 63 5.39 -21.54 35.74
C SER A 63 4.56 -22.71 35.24
N ASN A 64 4.39 -23.74 36.06
CA ASN A 64 3.55 -24.90 35.75
C ASN A 64 2.06 -24.58 35.72
N GLU A 65 1.65 -23.43 36.23
CA GLU A 65 0.25 -22.99 36.27
C GLU A 65 0.08 -21.70 35.44
N LEU A 66 -0.60 -21.81 34.32
CA LEU A 66 -0.79 -20.72 33.37
C LEU A 66 -1.46 -19.49 34.01
N MET A 67 -2.54 -19.70 34.77
CA MET A 67 -3.43 -18.67 35.32
C MET A 67 -3.10 -18.26 36.75
N ASN A 68 -1.83 -18.41 37.18
CA ASN A 68 -1.42 -17.97 38.51
C ASN A 68 -1.34 -16.44 38.64
N GLU A 69 -1.27 -15.92 39.86
CA GLU A 69 -1.25 -14.47 40.13
C GLU A 69 0.01 -13.78 39.59
N GLU A 70 1.15 -14.46 39.55
CA GLU A 70 2.39 -13.92 38.97
C GLU A 70 2.24 -13.67 37.47
N ASN A 71 1.69 -14.64 36.73
CA ASN A 71 1.45 -14.51 35.31
C ASN A 71 0.39 -13.42 34.99
N LYS A 72 -0.63 -13.25 35.81
CA LYS A 72 -1.61 -12.17 35.70
C LYS A 72 -0.96 -10.80 35.94
N GLU A 73 -0.04 -10.69 36.87
CA GLU A 73 0.71 -9.46 37.13
C GLU A 73 1.64 -9.14 35.95
N VAL A 74 2.30 -10.17 35.38
CA VAL A 74 3.12 -10.05 34.17
C VAL A 74 2.33 -9.41 33.03
N LEU A 75 1.08 -9.83 32.76
CA LEU A 75 0.25 -9.21 31.73
C LEU A 75 0.07 -7.70 31.94
N THR A 76 -0.25 -7.30 33.17
CA THR A 76 -0.50 -5.89 33.52
C THR A 76 0.75 -5.03 33.36
N VAL A 77 1.92 -5.57 33.73
CA VAL A 77 3.21 -4.88 33.61
C VAL A 77 3.62 -4.76 32.15
N PHE A 78 3.49 -5.83 31.39
CA PHE A 78 3.91 -5.84 29.99
C PHE A 78 3.00 -5.02 29.09
N GLN A 79 1.68 -4.97 29.35
CA GLN A 79 0.77 -4.11 28.60
C GLN A 79 1.20 -2.64 28.65
N LYS A 80 1.64 -2.14 29.80
CA LYS A 80 2.10 -0.75 29.97
C LYS A 80 3.38 -0.41 29.19
N ASN A 81 4.14 -1.41 28.79
CA ASN A 81 5.43 -1.27 28.10
C ASN A 81 5.37 -1.65 26.61
N THR A 82 4.19 -1.90 26.07
CA THR A 82 3.95 -2.23 24.64
C THR A 82 3.04 -1.21 24.01
N SER A 83 3.05 -1.14 22.67
CA SER A 83 2.08 -0.41 21.87
C SER A 83 0.79 -1.20 21.61
N LEU A 84 0.64 -2.40 22.18
CA LEU A 84 -0.60 -3.17 22.11
C LEU A 84 -1.60 -2.63 23.15
N ASP A 85 -2.83 -2.41 22.75
CA ASP A 85 -3.90 -1.85 23.61
C ASP A 85 -4.27 -2.77 24.76
N ARG A 86 -4.29 -4.09 24.49
CA ARG A 86 -4.69 -5.12 25.43
C ARG A 86 -3.77 -6.33 25.32
N LEU A 87 -3.53 -6.97 26.45
CA LEU A 87 -3.00 -8.33 26.49
C LEU A 87 -4.02 -9.26 27.13
N ALA A 88 -4.03 -10.50 26.70
CA ALA A 88 -4.87 -11.55 27.27
C ALA A 88 -4.12 -12.88 27.31
N LEU A 89 -4.22 -13.59 28.41
CA LEU A 89 -3.77 -14.96 28.56
C LEU A 89 -5.00 -15.88 28.49
N ILE A 90 -4.94 -16.91 27.66
CA ILE A 90 -6.07 -17.76 27.34
C ILE A 90 -5.73 -19.21 27.63
N ASP A 91 -6.52 -19.88 28.45
CA ASP A 91 -6.35 -21.30 28.78
C ASP A 91 -6.80 -22.23 27.62
N PRO A 92 -6.51 -23.54 27.69
CA PRO A 92 -6.92 -24.49 26.66
C PRO A 92 -8.43 -24.62 26.47
N GLU A 93 -9.23 -24.24 27.43
CA GLU A 93 -10.70 -24.21 27.39
C GLU A 93 -11.23 -22.94 26.75
N GLY A 94 -10.35 -21.96 26.44
CA GLY A 94 -10.69 -20.70 25.81
C GLY A 94 -11.13 -19.61 26.78
N ASN A 95 -10.87 -19.77 28.09
CA ASN A 95 -11.12 -18.71 29.05
C ASN A 95 -9.96 -17.72 29.00
N ALA A 96 -10.24 -16.50 28.59
CA ALA A 96 -9.29 -15.41 28.47
C ALA A 96 -9.33 -14.53 29.71
N TYR A 97 -8.17 -14.33 30.34
CA TYR A 97 -7.93 -13.33 31.36
C TYR A 97 -7.20 -12.14 30.74
N TYR A 98 -7.81 -10.97 30.80
CA TYR A 98 -7.28 -9.72 30.25
C TYR A 98 -6.46 -8.93 31.27
N ASP A 99 -5.53 -8.10 30.77
CA ASP A 99 -4.66 -7.21 31.56
C ASP A 99 -5.39 -6.28 32.55
N ASN A 100 -6.68 -6.02 32.27
CA ASN A 100 -7.57 -5.22 33.14
C ASN A 100 -8.44 -6.04 34.10
N GLY A 101 -8.17 -7.35 34.23
CA GLY A 101 -8.88 -8.25 35.12
C GLY A 101 -10.23 -8.75 34.60
N VAL A 102 -10.63 -8.40 33.37
CA VAL A 102 -11.85 -8.93 32.75
C VAL A 102 -11.60 -10.36 32.29
N GLU A 103 -12.61 -11.23 32.49
CA GLU A 103 -12.59 -12.61 31.99
C GLU A 103 -13.69 -12.83 30.96
N LYS A 104 -13.36 -13.53 29.87
CA LYS A 104 -14.29 -13.88 28.79
C LYS A 104 -13.92 -15.23 28.20
N ASN A 105 -14.91 -15.99 27.73
CA ASN A 105 -14.62 -17.17 26.93
C ASN A 105 -14.59 -16.82 25.44
N VAL A 106 -13.49 -17.16 24.77
CA VAL A 106 -13.20 -16.89 23.36
C VAL A 106 -12.96 -18.16 22.55
N SER A 107 -13.33 -19.33 23.07
CA SER A 107 -13.15 -20.64 22.42
C SER A 107 -13.75 -20.75 21.02
N HIS A 108 -14.78 -19.95 20.73
CA HIS A 108 -15.43 -19.88 19.41
C HIS A 108 -14.62 -19.10 18.37
N ARG A 109 -13.64 -18.28 18.78
CA ARG A 109 -12.84 -17.41 17.89
C ARG A 109 -11.85 -18.23 17.07
N ARG A 110 -11.66 -17.86 15.80
CA ARG A 110 -10.72 -18.52 14.87
C ARG A 110 -9.29 -18.44 15.38
N TYR A 111 -8.83 -17.26 15.80
CA TYR A 111 -7.47 -17.06 16.30
C TYR A 111 -7.16 -17.93 17.52
N PHE A 112 -8.14 -18.21 18.39
CA PHE A 112 -7.96 -19.16 19.49
C PHE A 112 -7.72 -20.58 18.99
N LYS A 113 -8.57 -21.07 18.07
CA LYS A 113 -8.48 -22.44 17.53
C LYS A 113 -7.17 -22.70 16.81
N GLU A 114 -6.67 -21.71 16.08
CA GLU A 114 -5.39 -21.78 15.38
C GLU A 114 -4.22 -21.68 16.36
N GLY A 115 -4.29 -20.78 17.35
CA GLY A 115 -3.24 -20.58 18.36
C GLY A 115 -3.03 -21.78 19.25
N ILE A 116 -4.13 -22.43 19.74
CA ILE A 116 -4.03 -23.61 20.60
C ILE A 116 -3.48 -24.83 19.82
N SER A 117 -3.48 -24.80 18.50
CA SER A 117 -2.82 -25.79 17.65
C SER A 117 -1.31 -25.51 17.46
N GLY A 118 -0.74 -24.54 18.18
CA GLY A 118 0.69 -24.24 18.17
C GLY A 118 1.12 -23.23 17.10
N ASN A 119 0.20 -22.49 16.48
CA ASN A 119 0.51 -21.52 15.44
C ASN A 119 0.46 -20.08 15.95
N ARG A 120 1.32 -19.20 15.39
CA ARG A 120 1.09 -17.76 15.48
C ARG A 120 -0.19 -17.41 14.75
N THR A 121 -0.97 -16.49 15.28
CA THR A 121 -2.25 -16.09 14.68
C THR A 121 -2.38 -14.59 14.57
N LEU A 122 -3.08 -14.15 13.51
CA LEU A 122 -3.55 -12.79 13.33
C LEU A 122 -5.03 -12.85 12.96
N SER A 123 -5.88 -12.19 13.74
CA SER A 123 -7.30 -12.17 13.40
C SER A 123 -7.60 -11.16 12.31
N ASP A 124 -8.66 -11.38 11.52
CA ASP A 124 -9.32 -10.29 10.84
C ASP A 124 -9.93 -9.33 11.88
N PRO A 125 -10.30 -8.09 11.50
CA PRO A 125 -10.97 -7.17 12.40
C PRO A 125 -12.19 -7.82 13.04
N LEU A 126 -12.25 -7.75 14.34
CA LEU A 126 -13.34 -8.32 15.13
C LEU A 126 -13.78 -7.36 16.23
N GLU A 127 -15.03 -7.44 16.60
CA GLU A 127 -15.55 -6.72 17.75
C GLU A 127 -15.00 -7.35 19.05
N SER A 128 -14.36 -6.49 19.85
CA SER A 128 -13.80 -6.87 21.15
C SER A 128 -14.90 -7.27 22.12
N SER A 129 -14.73 -8.39 22.79
CA SER A 129 -15.65 -8.85 23.84
C SER A 129 -15.55 -8.04 25.13
N VAL A 130 -14.59 -7.13 25.25
CA VAL A 130 -14.33 -6.31 26.44
C VAL A 130 -14.97 -4.94 26.33
N ASP A 131 -14.78 -4.23 25.20
CA ASP A 131 -15.15 -2.83 25.01
C ASP A 131 -15.92 -2.53 23.72
N GLN A 132 -16.23 -3.57 22.91
CA GLN A 132 -16.94 -3.49 21.63
C GLN A 132 -16.22 -2.70 20.53
N GLU A 133 -14.97 -2.29 20.74
CA GLU A 133 -14.15 -1.68 19.70
C GLU A 133 -13.71 -2.72 18.66
N THR A 134 -13.52 -2.27 17.43
CA THR A 134 -12.98 -3.13 16.37
C THR A 134 -11.47 -3.26 16.52
N ARG A 135 -11.00 -4.48 16.74
CA ARG A 135 -9.61 -4.81 17.01
C ARG A 135 -9.09 -5.92 16.11
N VAL A 136 -7.79 -5.93 15.94
CA VAL A 136 -7.04 -7.05 15.38
C VAL A 136 -6.28 -7.69 16.52
N VAL A 137 -6.28 -9.03 16.58
CA VAL A 137 -5.67 -9.81 17.65
C VAL A 137 -4.49 -10.61 17.10
N LEU A 138 -3.31 -10.40 17.66
CA LEU A 138 -2.14 -11.23 17.45
C LEU A 138 -2.09 -12.28 18.57
N GLY A 139 -1.86 -13.54 18.24
CA GLY A 139 -1.76 -14.61 19.22
C GLY A 139 -0.49 -15.43 19.04
N VAL A 140 0.13 -15.81 20.15
CA VAL A 140 1.26 -16.74 20.18
C VAL A 140 0.95 -17.88 21.15
N PRO A 141 1.30 -19.15 20.82
CA PRO A 141 1.15 -20.25 21.76
C PRO A 141 2.10 -20.11 22.94
N VAL A 142 1.66 -20.51 24.10
CA VAL A 142 2.50 -20.66 25.30
C VAL A 142 2.87 -22.12 25.42
N PHE A 143 4.18 -22.43 25.27
CA PHE A 143 4.70 -23.80 25.34
C PHE A 143 5.32 -24.09 26.69
N HIS A 144 4.95 -25.21 27.29
CA HIS A 144 5.63 -25.79 28.43
C HIS A 144 5.99 -27.25 28.12
N GLU A 145 7.27 -27.62 28.17
CA GLU A 145 7.76 -28.98 27.83
C GLU A 145 7.23 -29.50 26.48
N ASP A 146 7.26 -28.67 25.42
CA ASP A 146 6.76 -28.94 24.07
C ASP A 146 5.21 -29.08 23.91
N GLU A 147 4.45 -28.91 25.00
CA GLU A 147 2.99 -28.88 24.96
C GLU A 147 2.46 -27.44 24.97
N VAL A 148 1.38 -27.18 24.21
CA VAL A 148 0.72 -25.88 24.24
C VAL A 148 -0.22 -25.85 25.45
N ILE A 149 0.15 -25.05 26.46
CA ILE A 149 -0.61 -24.89 27.69
C ILE A 149 -1.58 -23.71 27.66
N GLY A 150 -1.57 -22.91 26.60
CA GLY A 150 -2.45 -21.78 26.36
C GLY A 150 -1.94 -20.87 25.27
N ILE A 151 -2.55 -19.67 25.19
CA ILE A 151 -2.21 -18.67 24.19
C ILE A 151 -2.04 -17.31 24.89
N LEU A 152 -0.98 -16.59 24.54
CA LEU A 152 -0.86 -15.18 24.86
C LEU A 152 -1.29 -14.36 23.65
N CYS A 153 -2.25 -13.46 23.85
CA CYS A 153 -2.74 -12.57 22.81
C CYS A 153 -2.44 -11.11 23.13
N GLY A 154 -2.09 -10.36 22.08
CA GLY A 154 -2.06 -8.91 22.08
C GLY A 154 -3.03 -8.36 21.06
N SER A 155 -3.70 -7.24 21.34
CA SER A 155 -4.59 -6.61 20.38
C SER A 155 -4.29 -5.14 20.19
N CYS A 156 -4.54 -4.65 18.98
CA CYS A 156 -4.54 -3.22 18.65
C CYS A 156 -5.84 -2.85 17.93
N ASN A 157 -6.29 -1.61 18.09
CA ASN A 157 -7.43 -1.16 17.34
C ASN A 157 -7.06 -0.88 15.87
N VAL A 158 -8.04 -0.94 14.97
CA VAL A 158 -7.80 -0.75 13.53
C VAL A 158 -7.30 0.65 13.17
N GLY A 159 -7.57 1.66 14.00
CA GLY A 159 -7.04 3.01 13.83
C GLY A 159 -5.52 3.06 14.05
N GLU A 160 -5.02 2.35 15.06
CA GLU A 160 -3.57 2.23 15.31
C GLU A 160 -2.89 1.42 14.21
N LEU A 161 -3.49 0.31 13.80
CA LEU A 161 -3.02 -0.43 12.63
C LEU A 161 -2.92 0.48 11.40
N SER A 162 -3.90 1.36 11.19
CA SER A 162 -3.87 2.35 10.12
C SER A 162 -2.71 3.34 10.25
N GLN A 163 -2.36 3.77 11.46
CA GLN A 163 -1.21 4.66 11.70
C GLN A 163 0.13 3.96 11.49
N MET A 164 0.22 2.66 11.77
CA MET A 164 1.44 1.86 11.51
C MET A 164 1.72 1.72 10.01
N LEU A 165 0.69 1.88 9.17
CA LEU A 165 0.77 1.58 7.75
C LEU A 165 1.56 2.59 6.94
N PHE A 166 1.68 3.88 7.37
CA PHE A 166 1.94 4.90 6.36
C PHE A 166 2.92 5.97 6.80
N ASP A 167 4.13 5.83 6.29
CA ASP A 167 4.92 6.99 5.88
C ASP A 167 4.17 7.70 4.75
N ASP A 168 4.06 9.01 4.84
CA ASP A 168 3.42 9.89 3.86
C ASP A 168 4.17 9.86 2.51
N LEU A 169 3.87 8.84 1.71
CA LEU A 169 4.59 8.55 0.46
C LEU A 169 4.45 9.65 -0.61
N PHE A 170 3.39 10.43 -0.56
CA PHE A 170 3.09 11.49 -1.51
C PHE A 170 2.46 12.73 -0.84
N SER A 171 2.94 13.07 0.37
CA SER A 171 2.52 14.27 1.10
C SER A 171 1.00 14.38 1.28
N GLY A 172 0.34 13.26 1.64
CA GLY A 172 -1.10 13.21 1.88
C GLY A 172 -1.98 13.16 0.62
N ASN A 173 -1.39 13.01 -0.57
CA ASN A 173 -2.13 13.04 -1.84
C ASN A 173 -2.53 11.64 -2.36
N GLY A 174 -2.79 10.71 -1.46
CA GLY A 174 -3.24 9.36 -1.76
C GLY A 174 -3.93 8.75 -0.55
N TYR A 175 -4.34 7.50 -0.68
CA TYR A 175 -4.84 6.71 0.43
C TYR A 175 -4.36 5.27 0.29
N SER A 176 -4.26 4.61 1.43
CA SER A 176 -3.80 3.24 1.49
C SER A 176 -4.82 2.37 2.21
N LEU A 177 -4.84 1.10 1.87
CA LEU A 177 -5.77 0.11 2.40
C LEU A 177 -5.01 -1.15 2.77
N ILE A 178 -5.40 -1.79 3.87
CA ILE A 178 -5.24 -3.23 4.04
C ILE A 178 -6.59 -3.86 3.75
N VAL A 179 -6.58 -4.88 2.95
CA VAL A 179 -7.79 -5.63 2.59
C VAL A 179 -7.52 -7.13 2.64
N THR A 180 -8.56 -7.92 2.87
CA THR A 180 -8.47 -9.37 2.72
C THR A 180 -8.35 -9.75 1.24
N LYS A 181 -8.03 -11.01 0.93
CA LYS A 181 -8.04 -11.52 -0.46
C LYS A 181 -9.39 -11.35 -1.16
N GLU A 182 -10.48 -11.37 -0.40
CA GLU A 182 -11.83 -11.13 -0.91
C GLU A 182 -12.14 -9.64 -1.13
N GLY A 183 -11.23 -8.74 -0.74
CA GLY A 183 -11.36 -7.30 -0.89
C GLY A 183 -12.07 -6.59 0.27
N LYS A 184 -12.25 -7.23 1.43
CA LYS A 184 -12.84 -6.59 2.61
C LYS A 184 -11.82 -5.69 3.30
N ILE A 185 -12.21 -4.46 3.58
CA ILE A 185 -11.35 -3.46 4.23
C ILE A 185 -11.06 -3.86 5.68
N VAL A 186 -9.77 -4.03 5.97
CA VAL A 186 -9.23 -4.28 7.32
C VAL A 186 -8.83 -2.97 7.99
N ALA A 187 -8.10 -2.12 7.26
CA ALA A 187 -7.65 -0.82 7.73
C ALA A 187 -7.46 0.13 6.54
N HIS A 188 -7.53 1.43 6.77
CA HIS A 188 -7.25 2.42 5.73
C HIS A 188 -6.73 3.73 6.33
N THR A 189 -5.98 4.50 5.52
CA THR A 189 -5.67 5.91 5.78
C THR A 189 -6.12 6.73 4.59
N GLY A 190 -6.83 7.79 4.87
CA GLY A 190 -7.47 8.60 3.82
C GLY A 190 -8.63 7.88 3.15
N GLU A 191 -9.26 8.56 2.21
CA GLU A 191 -10.48 8.10 1.53
C GLU A 191 -10.50 8.56 0.07
N PRO A 192 -11.19 7.85 -0.83
CA PRO A 192 -11.54 8.37 -2.15
C PRO A 192 -12.35 9.67 -2.04
N VAL A 193 -12.23 10.54 -3.03
CA VAL A 193 -12.94 11.84 -3.07
C VAL A 193 -14.47 11.67 -3.08
N ASP A 194 -14.94 10.57 -3.63
CA ASP A 194 -16.35 10.31 -3.93
C ASP A 194 -16.94 9.13 -3.14
N HIS A 195 -16.20 8.62 -2.13
CA HIS A 195 -16.65 7.48 -1.33
C HIS A 195 -16.03 7.47 0.06
N LYS A 196 -16.85 7.27 1.09
CA LYS A 196 -16.39 7.06 2.46
C LYS A 196 -16.18 5.57 2.69
N LEU A 197 -14.96 5.19 3.07
CA LEU A 197 -14.60 3.80 3.33
C LEU A 197 -15.09 3.35 4.70
N SER A 198 -15.52 2.10 4.79
CA SER A 198 -15.94 1.47 6.04
C SER A 198 -15.26 0.13 6.25
N TYR A 199 -14.91 -0.19 7.50
CA TYR A 199 -14.31 -1.48 7.83
C TYR A 199 -15.25 -2.63 7.45
N GLY A 200 -14.69 -3.69 6.85
CA GLY A 200 -15.44 -4.84 6.36
C GLY A 200 -16.17 -4.62 5.03
N GLU A 201 -16.18 -3.42 4.49
CA GLU A 201 -16.71 -3.14 3.15
C GLU A 201 -15.87 -3.81 2.08
N ASP A 202 -16.52 -4.32 1.01
CA ASP A 202 -15.84 -4.84 -0.18
C ASP A 202 -15.45 -3.70 -1.11
N ILE A 203 -14.13 -3.42 -1.22
CA ILE A 203 -13.59 -2.37 -2.09
C ILE A 203 -13.94 -2.58 -3.57
N PHE A 204 -14.17 -3.80 -4.00
CA PHE A 204 -14.52 -4.09 -5.38
C PHE A 204 -15.92 -3.58 -5.74
N THR A 205 -16.81 -3.43 -4.76
CA THR A 205 -18.11 -2.77 -4.98
C THR A 205 -17.90 -1.33 -5.46
N PHE A 206 -16.97 -0.61 -4.84
CA PHE A 206 -16.60 0.73 -5.26
C PHE A 206 -15.84 0.73 -6.60
N TYR A 207 -14.82 -0.12 -6.75
CA TYR A 207 -14.00 -0.14 -7.96
C TYR A 207 -14.72 -0.67 -9.20
N ASN A 208 -15.74 -1.50 -9.07
CA ASN A 208 -16.59 -1.92 -10.19
C ASN A 208 -17.31 -0.74 -10.87
N SER A 209 -17.49 0.39 -10.19
CA SER A 209 -18.04 1.63 -10.77
C SER A 209 -17.01 2.42 -11.57
N LYS A 210 -15.73 2.07 -11.49
CA LYS A 210 -14.63 2.75 -12.17
C LYS A 210 -14.28 2.07 -13.50
N THR A 211 -13.74 2.85 -14.42
CA THR A 211 -13.26 2.32 -15.70
C THR A 211 -11.77 2.03 -15.60
N THR A 212 -11.38 0.84 -16.01
CA THR A 212 -9.96 0.48 -16.13
C THR A 212 -9.40 0.92 -17.47
N ARG A 213 -8.12 1.26 -17.52
CA ARG A 213 -7.39 1.60 -18.74
C ARG A 213 -6.31 0.57 -19.04
N GLU A 214 -5.79 0.60 -20.26
CA GLU A 214 -4.63 -0.21 -20.69
C GLU A 214 -4.86 -1.73 -20.73
N GLY A 215 -6.11 -2.15 -20.96
CA GLY A 215 -6.45 -3.57 -21.14
C GLY A 215 -6.62 -4.36 -19.83
N HIS A 216 -6.43 -3.75 -18.68
CA HIS A 216 -6.68 -4.38 -17.38
C HIS A 216 -8.18 -4.39 -17.04
N SER A 217 -8.57 -5.26 -16.11
CA SER A 217 -9.93 -5.33 -15.60
C SER A 217 -9.96 -5.47 -14.08
N ILE A 218 -11.06 -5.05 -13.45
CA ILE A 218 -11.24 -5.28 -12.00
C ILE A 218 -11.33 -6.79 -11.71
N SER A 219 -11.79 -7.59 -12.66
CA SER A 219 -11.79 -9.05 -12.54
C SER A 219 -10.37 -9.62 -12.44
N GLU A 220 -9.41 -9.07 -13.20
CA GLU A 220 -7.99 -9.42 -13.09
C GLU A 220 -7.42 -9.04 -11.73
N VAL A 221 -7.73 -7.84 -11.22
CA VAL A 221 -7.33 -7.43 -9.86
C VAL A 221 -7.85 -8.39 -8.80
N LYS A 222 -9.13 -8.81 -8.90
CA LYS A 222 -9.71 -9.82 -7.99
C LYS A 222 -8.98 -11.15 -8.07
N GLN A 223 -8.62 -11.58 -9.27
CA GLN A 223 -7.88 -12.81 -9.48
C GLN A 223 -6.48 -12.74 -8.85
N ASN A 224 -5.76 -11.63 -9.05
CA ASN A 224 -4.45 -11.41 -8.44
C ASN A 224 -4.53 -11.40 -6.91
N PHE A 225 -5.57 -10.79 -6.33
CA PHE A 225 -5.81 -10.83 -4.89
C PHE A 225 -5.99 -12.27 -4.40
N ALA A 226 -6.82 -13.06 -5.07
CA ALA A 226 -7.06 -14.45 -4.71
C ALA A 226 -5.77 -15.30 -4.80
N MET A 227 -4.89 -14.99 -5.75
CA MET A 227 -3.58 -15.67 -5.91
C MET A 227 -2.48 -15.09 -5.01
N GLY A 228 -2.71 -13.94 -4.36
CA GLY A 228 -1.68 -13.22 -3.59
C GLY A 228 -0.57 -12.66 -4.49
N GLU A 229 -0.92 -12.18 -5.67
CA GLU A 229 0.00 -11.56 -6.62
C GLU A 229 -0.03 -10.03 -6.50
N ASP A 230 1.11 -9.40 -6.69
CA ASP A 230 1.21 -7.95 -6.77
C ASP A 230 0.79 -7.42 -8.14
N GLY A 231 0.44 -6.15 -8.20
CA GLY A 231 0.07 -5.54 -9.46
C GLY A 231 -0.21 -4.04 -9.36
N LEU A 232 -0.58 -3.49 -10.52
CA LEU A 232 -1.01 -2.11 -10.65
C LEU A 232 -2.06 -2.00 -11.74
N VAL A 233 -3.10 -1.20 -11.49
CA VAL A 233 -4.12 -0.85 -12.48
C VAL A 233 -4.36 0.66 -12.46
N ARG A 234 -4.60 1.24 -13.64
CA ARG A 234 -5.03 2.63 -13.77
C ARG A 234 -6.55 2.69 -13.85
N LEU A 235 -7.14 3.47 -12.96
CA LEU A 235 -8.58 3.65 -12.80
C LEU A 235 -8.98 5.08 -13.19
N SER A 236 -10.12 5.22 -13.84
CA SER A 236 -10.76 6.51 -14.18
C SER A 236 -12.22 6.51 -13.75
N GLY A 237 -12.87 7.67 -13.82
CA GLY A 237 -14.27 7.83 -13.42
C GLY A 237 -14.44 8.26 -11.96
N TYR A 238 -13.41 8.90 -11.38
CA TYR A 238 -13.54 9.60 -10.09
C TYR A 238 -14.26 10.93 -10.27
N ALA A 239 -14.95 11.40 -9.22
CA ALA A 239 -15.77 12.62 -9.26
C ALA A 239 -14.97 13.88 -9.58
N ASP A 240 -13.67 13.91 -9.24
CA ASP A 240 -12.75 15.00 -9.56
C ASP A 240 -12.18 14.93 -11.00
N GLY A 241 -12.59 13.95 -11.77
CA GLY A 241 -12.10 13.71 -13.14
C GLY A 241 -10.67 13.20 -13.23
N SER A 242 -10.00 12.92 -12.10
CA SER A 242 -8.62 12.43 -12.09
C SER A 242 -8.56 10.94 -12.41
N ASP A 243 -7.52 10.52 -13.13
CA ASP A 243 -7.13 9.12 -13.20
C ASP A 243 -6.26 8.79 -11.97
N ARG A 244 -6.37 7.55 -11.47
CA ARG A 244 -5.60 7.08 -10.31
C ARG A 244 -4.95 5.75 -10.60
N TYR A 245 -3.77 5.55 -10.04
CA TYR A 245 -3.16 4.23 -9.94
C TYR A 245 -3.64 3.55 -8.65
N LEU A 246 -4.03 2.29 -8.76
CA LEU A 246 -4.18 1.36 -7.66
C LEU A 246 -3.04 0.35 -7.77
N ALA A 247 -2.04 0.47 -6.92
CA ALA A 247 -0.98 -0.52 -6.75
C ALA A 247 -1.32 -1.41 -5.55
N TYR A 248 -1.01 -2.71 -5.65
CA TYR A 248 -1.30 -3.66 -4.59
C TYR A 248 -0.22 -4.74 -4.52
N ALA A 249 0.00 -5.26 -3.30
CA ALA A 249 0.94 -6.34 -3.04
C ALA A 249 0.44 -7.20 -1.87
N PRO A 250 0.79 -8.50 -1.82
CA PRO A 250 0.46 -9.35 -0.68
C PRO A 250 1.24 -8.90 0.56
N LEU A 251 0.60 -8.93 1.72
CA LEU A 251 1.27 -8.69 2.99
C LEU A 251 2.10 -9.92 3.43
N GLY A 252 1.74 -11.12 2.97
CA GLY A 252 2.37 -12.38 3.36
C GLY A 252 2.00 -12.85 4.77
N ILE A 253 1.04 -12.21 5.41
CA ILE A 253 0.46 -12.56 6.71
C ILE A 253 -1.06 -12.50 6.58
N ASN A 254 -1.75 -13.51 7.10
CA ASN A 254 -3.22 -13.61 7.18
C ASN A 254 -3.96 -13.42 5.84
N ASP A 255 -3.30 -13.75 4.72
CA ASP A 255 -3.87 -13.57 3.37
C ASP A 255 -4.32 -12.14 3.04
N TRP A 256 -3.72 -11.15 3.69
CA TRP A 256 -4.04 -9.75 3.45
C TRP A 256 -3.24 -9.17 2.29
N MET A 257 -3.87 -8.22 1.62
CA MET A 257 -3.28 -7.40 0.57
C MET A 257 -3.15 -5.96 1.08
N ILE A 258 -2.03 -5.33 0.76
CA ILE A 258 -1.86 -3.89 0.95
C ILE A 258 -2.08 -3.18 -0.38
N CYS A 259 -2.84 -2.10 -0.37
CA CYS A 259 -3.15 -1.30 -1.54
C CYS A 259 -2.72 0.14 -1.30
N TYR A 260 -2.23 0.78 -2.36
CA TYR A 260 -1.97 2.21 -2.37
C TYR A 260 -2.62 2.86 -3.60
N VAL A 261 -3.35 3.93 -3.37
CA VAL A 261 -4.07 4.66 -4.41
C VAL A 261 -3.61 6.11 -4.44
N ALA A 262 -3.13 6.56 -5.60
CA ALA A 262 -2.76 7.96 -5.82
C ALA A 262 -3.18 8.42 -7.20
N SER A 263 -3.42 9.75 -7.36
CA SER A 263 -3.66 10.29 -8.69
C SER A 263 -2.42 10.15 -9.58
N VAL A 264 -2.64 9.94 -10.88
CA VAL A 264 -1.56 9.86 -11.88
C VAL A 264 -0.67 11.10 -11.81
N THR A 265 -1.26 12.28 -11.68
CA THR A 265 -0.54 13.55 -11.56
C THR A 265 0.41 13.57 -10.35
N VAL A 266 -0.06 13.09 -9.20
CA VAL A 266 0.76 13.02 -7.97
C VAL A 266 1.87 12.00 -8.11
N ALA A 267 1.60 10.83 -8.66
CA ALA A 267 2.61 9.81 -8.91
C ALA A 267 3.72 10.30 -9.85
N GLN A 268 3.36 11.14 -10.84
CA GLN A 268 4.27 11.75 -11.81
C GLN A 268 4.95 13.02 -11.29
N GLN A 269 4.51 13.61 -10.18
CA GLN A 269 5.03 14.89 -9.67
C GLN A 269 6.56 14.88 -9.44
N SER A 270 7.12 13.73 -9.06
CA SER A 270 8.58 13.58 -8.91
C SER A 270 9.35 13.73 -10.23
N TYR A 271 8.67 13.64 -11.37
CA TYR A 271 9.23 13.82 -12.70
C TYR A 271 8.90 15.18 -13.32
N ALA A 272 8.18 16.07 -12.61
CA ALA A 272 7.77 17.38 -13.10
C ALA A 272 8.98 18.25 -13.55
N PHE A 273 10.14 18.05 -12.94
CA PHE A 273 11.38 18.71 -13.37
C PHE A 273 11.82 18.23 -14.76
N VAL A 274 11.66 16.94 -15.06
CA VAL A 274 12.01 16.37 -16.38
C VAL A 274 11.11 16.99 -17.45
N GLU A 275 9.80 17.04 -17.20
CA GLU A 275 8.82 17.68 -18.08
C GLU A 275 9.16 19.16 -18.36
N LYS A 276 9.55 19.90 -17.30
CA LYS A 276 9.98 21.29 -17.44
C LYS A 276 11.22 21.44 -18.32
N TYR A 277 12.24 20.61 -18.11
CA TYR A 277 13.45 20.64 -18.93
C TYR A 277 13.20 20.17 -20.36
N GLU A 278 12.32 19.19 -20.56
CA GLU A 278 11.87 18.75 -21.87
C GLU A 278 11.23 19.90 -22.68
N MET A 279 10.29 20.64 -22.05
CA MET A 279 9.66 21.80 -22.67
C MET A 279 10.67 22.91 -23.06
N VAL A 280 11.63 23.19 -22.17
CA VAL A 280 12.72 24.15 -22.44
C VAL A 280 13.58 23.66 -23.60
N PHE A 281 13.97 22.39 -23.59
CA PHE A 281 14.76 21.79 -24.68
C PHE A 281 14.04 21.85 -26.02
N LEU A 282 12.76 21.48 -26.08
CA LEU A 282 11.94 21.56 -27.28
C LEU A 282 11.82 22.99 -27.79
N GLY A 283 11.66 23.98 -26.91
CA GLY A 283 11.63 25.40 -27.26
C GLY A 283 12.95 25.88 -27.84
N CYS A 284 14.08 25.61 -27.19
CA CYS A 284 15.40 25.99 -27.68
C CYS A 284 15.72 25.30 -29.00
N PHE A 285 15.39 24.02 -29.15
CA PHE A 285 15.63 23.30 -30.41
C PHE A 285 14.79 23.85 -31.54
N GLY A 286 13.49 24.18 -31.28
CA GLY A 286 12.63 24.84 -32.26
C GLY A 286 13.17 26.18 -32.75
N ILE A 287 13.69 27.02 -31.82
CA ILE A 287 14.35 28.30 -32.15
C ILE A 287 15.56 28.05 -33.02
N LEU A 288 16.43 27.09 -32.69
CA LEU A 288 17.62 26.77 -33.46
C LEU A 288 17.29 26.33 -34.88
N VAL A 289 16.26 25.52 -35.05
CA VAL A 289 15.75 25.10 -36.38
C VAL A 289 15.22 26.29 -37.18
N CYS A 290 14.47 27.20 -36.55
CA CYS A 290 14.00 28.43 -37.20
C CYS A 290 15.18 29.32 -37.67
N LEU A 291 16.18 29.49 -36.82
CA LEU A 291 17.39 30.27 -37.20
C LEU A 291 18.14 29.62 -38.37
N LEU A 292 18.26 28.30 -38.38
CA LEU A 292 18.90 27.56 -39.48
C LEU A 292 18.12 27.74 -40.78
N ILE A 293 16.81 27.69 -40.76
CA ILE A 293 15.94 27.91 -41.91
C ILE A 293 16.11 29.35 -42.44
N LEU A 294 16.11 30.35 -41.56
CA LEU A 294 16.32 31.74 -41.92
C LEU A 294 17.70 31.95 -42.56
N TYR A 295 18.75 31.33 -42.01
CA TYR A 295 20.10 31.35 -42.55
C TYR A 295 20.16 30.77 -43.99
N ILE A 296 19.52 29.61 -44.20
CA ILE A 296 19.48 28.96 -45.50
C ILE A 296 18.74 29.85 -46.53
N ILE A 297 17.60 30.45 -46.15
CA ILE A 297 16.83 31.35 -47.01
C ILE A 297 17.68 32.59 -47.40
N ARG A 298 18.35 33.23 -46.40
CA ARG A 298 19.23 34.38 -46.68
C ARG A 298 20.37 34.01 -47.62
N LYS A 299 21.05 32.90 -47.37
CA LYS A 299 22.16 32.42 -48.19
C LYS A 299 21.72 32.11 -49.64
N ASN A 300 20.52 31.51 -49.82
CA ASN A 300 19.99 31.25 -51.17
C ASN A 300 19.60 32.54 -51.89
N ARG A 301 19.00 33.52 -51.19
CA ARG A 301 18.70 34.84 -51.79
C ARG A 301 19.98 35.54 -52.26
N GLN A 302 21.03 35.57 -51.42
CA GLN A 302 22.33 36.17 -51.82
C GLN A 302 22.95 35.50 -53.05
N LYS A 303 22.83 34.14 -53.17
CA LYS A 303 23.33 33.43 -54.36
C LYS A 303 22.51 33.79 -55.61
N THR A 304 21.19 33.91 -55.49
CA THR A 304 20.32 34.29 -56.60
C THR A 304 20.57 35.70 -57.07
N GLU A 305 20.78 36.68 -56.15
CA GLU A 305 21.10 38.04 -56.47
C GLU A 305 22.50 38.15 -57.11
N ALA A 306 23.52 37.40 -56.64
CA ALA A 306 24.87 37.36 -57.24
C ALA A 306 24.85 36.82 -58.69
N ILE A 307 23.99 35.81 -58.99
CA ILE A 307 23.82 35.28 -60.35
C ILE A 307 23.13 36.27 -61.23
N LEU A 308 22.10 36.99 -60.74
CA LEU A 308 21.39 38.05 -61.51
C LEU A 308 22.27 39.25 -61.81
N HIS A 309 23.27 39.60 -60.99
CA HIS A 309 24.21 40.68 -61.25
C HIS A 309 25.37 40.25 -62.13
N SER A 310 25.58 38.98 -62.36
CA SER A 310 26.68 38.46 -63.26
C SER A 310 26.20 38.07 -64.66
N ALA A 311 24.90 38.13 -64.93
CA ALA A 311 24.25 37.96 -66.26
C ALA A 311 23.91 39.30 -66.87
#